data_91cbe1ced666f53c83414be27944187b
#
_entry.id   91cbe1ced666f53c83414be27944187b
#
_cell.length_a   1.000
_cell.length_b   1.000
_cell.length_c   1.000
_cell.angle_alpha   90.00
_cell.angle_beta   90.00
_cell.angle_gamma   90.00
#
_symmetry.space_group_name_H-M   'P 1'
#
loop_
_entity.id
_entity.type
_entity.pdbx_description
1 polymer ?
#
loop_
_entity_poly.entity_id
_entity_poly.type
_entity_poly.pdbx_seq_one_letter_code
_entity_poly.pdbx_strand_id
1 'polypeptide(L)'
;MNFNYDIMNRVSVFFINCVFLHFKKKIKKNFVYLFFYIKEINILNHIKKNIFNKDISILSSILINRFIKLNNILWKKKFINKINSNKVILVESFINHSGYTISNSIIALFLKKKFHLEILGIVKKGDHVAKEIFKSYGIDKCIIYPEANIFQRIKYTIIGLKILKKNTTIKDFSKIKYLKTDLGLAAYDSYIRYTGNPSLKNVNSELFYFLTDGIHACIFFNNLIKKNKIRYSVQAETAFLPSNTLFQMSLNKKIEIFSRLGVNNFAVRRYTDSKQKYDYR
;
A
#
# COMPACT_ATOMS: atom_id res chain seq x y z
N MET A 1 20.47 -13.43 20.71
CA MET A 1 19.58 -13.16 19.55
C MET A 1 20.30 -13.07 18.18
N ASN A 2 21.56 -13.50 18.11
CA ASN A 2 22.38 -13.45 16.87
C ASN A 2 22.34 -14.71 15.99
N PHE A 3 21.70 -15.78 16.48
CA PHE A 3 21.73 -17.09 15.79
C PHE A 3 20.92 -17.14 14.48
N ASN A 4 19.82 -16.38 14.40
CA ASN A 4 18.97 -16.37 13.21
C ASN A 4 19.51 -15.57 12.01
N TYR A 5 20.45 -14.65 12.25
CA TYR A 5 21.04 -13.81 11.21
C TYR A 5 22.07 -14.57 10.39
N ASP A 6 22.84 -15.41 11.06
CA ASP A 6 23.92 -16.20 10.44
C ASP A 6 23.37 -17.37 9.59
N ILE A 7 22.28 -17.99 10.03
CA ILE A 7 21.57 -19.03 9.28
C ILE A 7 20.92 -18.46 8.01
N MET A 8 20.27 -17.31 8.11
CA MET A 8 19.66 -16.63 6.95
C MET A 8 20.71 -16.19 5.92
N ASN A 9 21.88 -15.73 6.38
CA ASN A 9 23.00 -15.41 5.48
C ASN A 9 23.57 -16.67 4.81
N ARG A 10 23.74 -17.77 5.55
CA ARG A 10 24.25 -19.04 5.00
C ARG A 10 23.28 -19.68 4.01
N VAL A 11 21.98 -19.65 4.29
CA VAL A 11 20.94 -20.16 3.39
C VAL A 11 20.84 -19.31 2.12
N SER A 12 20.95 -17.98 2.22
CA SER A 12 20.94 -17.11 1.04
C SER A 12 22.18 -17.29 0.18
N VAL A 13 23.37 -17.46 0.80
CA VAL A 13 24.62 -17.75 0.08
C VAL A 13 24.60 -19.13 -0.55
N PHE A 14 24.07 -20.15 0.14
CA PHE A 14 23.92 -21.50 -0.41
C PHE A 14 22.95 -21.54 -1.60
N PHE A 15 21.79 -20.89 -1.48
CA PHE A 15 20.82 -20.82 -2.58
C PHE A 15 21.39 -20.09 -3.79
N ILE A 16 22.12 -19.02 -3.57
CA ILE A 16 22.82 -18.25 -4.62
C ILE A 16 23.88 -19.11 -5.31
N ASN A 17 24.66 -19.87 -4.55
CA ASN A 17 25.67 -20.76 -5.14
C ASN A 17 25.04 -21.90 -5.96
N CYS A 18 23.94 -22.49 -5.51
CA CYS A 18 23.22 -23.52 -6.26
C CYS A 18 22.59 -23.00 -7.55
N VAL A 19 22.02 -21.81 -7.54
CA VAL A 19 21.47 -21.14 -8.72
C VAL A 19 22.58 -20.66 -9.65
N PHE A 20 23.73 -20.24 -9.11
CA PHE A 20 24.90 -19.77 -9.85
C PHE A 20 25.58 -20.88 -10.67
N LEU A 21 25.61 -22.11 -10.15
CA LEU A 21 26.19 -23.27 -10.86
C LEU A 21 25.39 -23.67 -12.09
N HIS A 22 24.08 -23.42 -12.10
CA HIS A 22 23.20 -23.86 -13.20
C HIS A 22 23.10 -22.84 -14.37
N PHE A 23 23.46 -21.55 -14.16
CA PHE A 23 23.24 -20.47 -15.14
C PHE A 23 24.49 -19.70 -15.55
N LYS A 24 25.58 -20.40 -15.87
CA LYS A 24 26.97 -19.91 -15.87
C LYS A 24 27.41 -18.85 -16.90
N LYS A 25 26.67 -18.40 -17.91
CA LYS A 25 27.25 -17.48 -18.92
C LYS A 25 26.50 -16.18 -19.28
N LYS A 26 25.21 -16.07 -19.12
CA LYS A 26 24.46 -14.89 -19.61
C LYS A 26 23.84 -14.00 -18.50
N ILE A 27 23.80 -14.50 -17.28
CA ILE A 27 23.05 -13.89 -16.17
C ILE A 27 23.97 -13.23 -15.13
N LYS A 28 25.28 -13.42 -15.21
CA LYS A 28 26.24 -13.00 -14.19
C LYS A 28 26.13 -11.53 -13.75
N LYS A 29 25.95 -10.59 -14.68
CA LYS A 29 25.84 -9.16 -14.36
C LYS A 29 24.52 -8.81 -13.66
N ASN A 30 23.41 -9.35 -14.16
CA ASN A 30 22.07 -9.04 -13.62
C ASN A 30 21.83 -9.69 -12.27
N PHE A 31 22.47 -10.83 -11.98
CA PHE A 31 22.33 -11.53 -10.70
C PHE A 31 23.13 -10.87 -9.57
N VAL A 32 24.29 -10.31 -9.87
CA VAL A 32 25.08 -9.52 -8.91
C VAL A 32 24.28 -8.26 -8.50
N TYR A 33 23.66 -7.57 -9.45
CA TYR A 33 22.75 -6.45 -9.15
C TYR A 33 21.55 -6.92 -8.31
N LEU A 34 20.94 -8.04 -8.64
CA LEU A 34 19.82 -8.60 -7.87
C LEU A 34 20.20 -8.90 -6.42
N PHE A 35 21.41 -9.43 -6.19
CA PHE A 35 21.91 -9.74 -4.86
C PHE A 35 22.15 -8.49 -4.02
N PHE A 36 22.82 -7.48 -4.58
CA PHE A 36 23.02 -6.18 -3.91
C PHE A 36 21.68 -5.52 -3.61
N TYR A 37 20.73 -5.55 -4.54
CA TYR A 37 19.38 -5.04 -4.33
C TYR A 37 18.64 -5.74 -3.19
N ILE A 38 18.68 -7.07 -3.12
CA ILE A 38 18.03 -7.83 -2.04
C ILE A 38 18.66 -7.49 -0.68
N LYS A 39 19.97 -7.35 -0.61
CA LYS A 39 20.70 -6.99 0.62
C LYS A 39 20.36 -5.56 1.07
N GLU A 40 20.37 -4.60 0.18
CA GLU A 40 19.98 -3.20 0.47
C GLU A 40 18.51 -3.11 0.90
N ILE A 41 17.58 -3.80 0.24
CA ILE A 41 16.18 -3.85 0.61
C ILE A 41 15.98 -4.38 2.03
N ASN A 42 16.68 -5.42 2.43
CA ASN A 42 16.57 -5.97 3.78
C ASN A 42 17.12 -5.01 4.84
N ILE A 43 18.25 -4.32 4.56
CA ILE A 43 18.83 -3.31 5.45
C ILE A 43 17.87 -2.11 5.58
N LEU A 44 17.32 -1.61 4.47
CA LEU A 44 16.37 -0.51 4.47
C LEU A 44 15.07 -0.85 5.23
N ASN A 45 14.56 -2.07 5.08
CA ASN A 45 13.39 -2.52 5.83
C ASN A 45 13.67 -2.63 7.34
N HIS A 46 14.88 -3.03 7.73
CA HIS A 46 15.29 -3.10 9.14
C HIS A 46 15.43 -1.70 9.75
N ILE A 47 16.05 -0.77 9.02
CA ILE A 47 16.17 0.64 9.40
C ILE A 47 14.80 1.30 9.51
N LYS A 48 13.90 1.07 8.53
CA LYS A 48 12.51 1.56 8.57
C LYS A 48 11.76 1.07 9.81
N LYS A 49 11.84 -0.22 10.12
CA LYS A 49 11.15 -0.81 11.27
C LYS A 49 11.58 -0.18 12.60
N ASN A 50 12.86 0.20 12.71
CA ASN A 50 13.41 0.81 13.92
C ASN A 50 13.13 2.32 14.04
N ILE A 51 13.00 3.04 12.91
CA ILE A 51 12.76 4.49 12.90
C ILE A 51 11.27 4.79 13.09
N PHE A 52 10.37 4.05 12.42
CA PHE A 52 8.93 4.33 12.44
C PHE A 52 8.17 3.80 13.66
N ASN A 53 8.76 2.90 14.45
CA ASN A 53 8.10 2.37 15.65
C ASN A 53 8.29 3.23 16.92
N LYS A 54 8.98 4.37 16.84
CA LYS A 54 9.35 5.14 18.04
C LYS A 54 8.45 6.32 18.43
N ASP A 55 7.52 6.77 17.56
CA ASP A 55 6.82 8.04 17.82
C ASP A 55 5.29 7.97 17.88
N ILE A 56 4.74 7.01 18.61
CA ILE A 56 3.43 7.25 19.21
C ILE A 56 3.69 7.59 20.66
N SER A 57 3.59 8.88 21.03
CA SER A 57 3.71 9.27 22.43
C SER A 57 2.68 8.49 23.27
N ILE A 58 3.04 8.11 24.50
CA ILE A 58 2.14 7.42 25.44
C ILE A 58 0.80 8.17 25.55
N LEU A 59 0.83 9.49 25.51
CA LEU A 59 -0.36 10.34 25.54
C LEU A 59 -1.28 10.10 24.32
N SER A 60 -0.73 9.98 23.12
CA SER A 60 -1.54 9.71 21.92
C SER A 60 -2.18 8.32 21.96
N SER A 61 -1.53 7.33 22.53
CA SER A 61 -2.10 5.99 22.72
C SER A 61 -3.24 5.98 23.74
N ILE A 62 -3.14 6.73 24.82
CA ILE A 62 -4.22 6.89 25.83
C ILE A 62 -5.43 7.56 25.19
N LEU A 63 -5.23 8.64 24.42
CA LEU A 63 -6.32 9.37 23.77
C LEU A 63 -7.03 8.49 22.73
N ILE A 64 -6.29 7.73 21.93
CA ILE A 64 -6.85 6.79 20.95
C ILE A 64 -7.65 5.69 21.66
N ASN A 65 -7.15 5.12 22.73
CA ASN A 65 -7.86 4.08 23.48
C ASN A 65 -9.16 4.63 24.12
N ARG A 66 -9.13 5.84 24.66
CA ARG A 66 -10.33 6.51 25.17
C ARG A 66 -11.34 6.77 24.05
N PHE A 67 -10.88 7.25 22.90
CA PHE A 67 -11.71 7.42 21.70
C PHE A 67 -12.37 6.12 21.28
N ILE A 68 -11.63 5.02 21.15
CA ILE A 68 -12.14 3.72 20.76
C ILE A 68 -13.24 3.24 21.72
N LYS A 69 -13.03 3.40 23.04
CA LYS A 69 -14.03 3.03 24.05
C LYS A 69 -15.34 3.82 23.88
N LEU A 70 -15.23 5.13 23.75
CA LEU A 70 -16.41 6.01 23.56
C LEU A 70 -17.12 5.71 22.24
N ASN A 71 -16.35 5.52 21.19
CA ASN A 71 -16.86 5.26 19.86
C ASN A 71 -17.63 3.93 19.78
N ASN A 72 -17.15 2.89 20.45
CA ASN A 72 -17.86 1.61 20.58
C ASN A 72 -19.26 1.76 21.18
N ILE A 73 -19.41 2.62 22.20
CA ILE A 73 -20.70 2.89 22.84
C ILE A 73 -21.64 3.61 21.85
N LEU A 74 -21.12 4.59 21.12
CA LEU A 74 -21.92 5.47 20.29
C LEU A 74 -22.34 4.82 18.96
N TRP A 75 -21.47 4.02 18.32
CA TRP A 75 -21.63 3.61 16.93
C TRP A 75 -21.94 2.13 16.74
N LYS A 76 -21.48 1.23 17.59
CA LYS A 76 -21.61 -0.22 17.41
C LYS A 76 -23.08 -0.69 17.30
N LYS A 77 -24.02 -0.02 17.94
CA LYS A 77 -25.45 -0.36 17.93
C LYS A 77 -26.26 0.37 16.85
N LYS A 78 -25.75 1.46 16.25
CA LYS A 78 -26.56 2.36 15.41
C LYS A 78 -26.68 1.94 13.94
N PHE A 79 -25.86 1.04 13.45
CA PHE A 79 -25.78 0.72 12.02
C PHE A 79 -26.02 -0.76 11.68
N ILE A 80 -26.94 -1.40 12.45
CA ILE A 80 -27.47 -2.73 12.08
C ILE A 80 -28.50 -2.52 11.00
N ASN A 81 -28.08 -2.24 9.78
CA ASN A 81 -29.00 -2.15 8.64
C ASN A 81 -29.01 -3.48 7.90
N LYS A 82 -30.21 -3.86 7.42
CA LYS A 82 -30.39 -5.01 6.52
C LYS A 82 -29.52 -4.80 5.28
N ILE A 83 -28.52 -5.66 5.06
CA ILE A 83 -27.67 -5.63 3.88
C ILE A 83 -28.45 -6.24 2.73
N ASN A 84 -28.71 -5.44 1.71
CA ASN A 84 -29.56 -5.84 0.56
C ASN A 84 -28.73 -6.20 -0.68
N SER A 85 -27.40 -6.19 -0.60
CA SER A 85 -26.54 -6.36 -1.77
C SER A 85 -25.26 -7.14 -1.43
N ASN A 86 -24.80 -7.96 -2.38
CA ASN A 86 -23.49 -8.62 -2.30
C ASN A 86 -22.32 -7.70 -2.71
N LYS A 87 -22.57 -6.41 -2.97
CA LYS A 87 -21.55 -5.41 -3.25
C LYS A 87 -21.02 -4.82 -1.95
N VAL A 88 -19.76 -4.41 -1.94
CA VAL A 88 -19.07 -3.89 -0.75
C VAL A 88 -18.52 -2.48 -0.96
N ILE A 89 -18.34 -1.76 0.15
CA ILE A 89 -17.56 -0.53 0.24
C ILE A 89 -16.20 -0.93 0.76
N LEU A 90 -15.14 -0.71 -0.01
CA LEU A 90 -13.77 -0.89 0.44
C LEU A 90 -13.31 0.39 1.15
N VAL A 91 -12.80 0.29 2.37
CA VAL A 91 -12.23 1.41 3.11
C VAL A 91 -10.78 1.11 3.48
N GLU A 92 -9.86 2.00 3.09
CA GLU A 92 -8.43 1.80 3.33
C GLU A 92 -7.92 2.62 4.53
N SER A 93 -6.86 2.07 5.16
CA SER A 93 -6.03 2.74 6.16
C SER A 93 -4.57 2.41 5.91
N PHE A 94 -3.95 3.14 4.95
CA PHE A 94 -2.54 2.95 4.61
C PHE A 94 -1.65 4.07 5.15
N ILE A 95 -2.23 5.17 5.60
CA ILE A 95 -1.52 6.24 6.28
C ILE A 95 -1.50 5.90 7.76
N ASN A 96 -0.31 5.88 8.36
CA ASN A 96 -0.15 5.65 9.80
C ASN A 96 -0.54 6.90 10.61
N HIS A 97 -1.82 7.27 10.51
CA HIS A 97 -2.40 8.42 11.21
C HIS A 97 -3.88 8.16 11.50
N SER A 98 -4.23 8.06 12.79
CA SER A 98 -5.58 7.71 13.25
C SER A 98 -6.69 8.60 12.69
N GLY A 99 -6.43 9.90 12.51
CA GLY A 99 -7.39 10.86 11.96
C GLY A 99 -7.87 10.51 10.55
N TYR A 100 -7.00 9.94 9.70
CA TYR A 100 -7.39 9.47 8.38
C TYR A 100 -8.26 8.22 8.46
N THR A 101 -7.91 7.27 9.33
CA THR A 101 -8.71 6.05 9.55
C THR A 101 -10.09 6.40 10.08
N ILE A 102 -10.19 7.33 11.03
CA ILE A 102 -11.45 7.84 11.59
C ILE A 102 -12.30 8.48 10.48
N SER A 103 -11.72 9.40 9.70
CA SER A 103 -12.42 10.10 8.63
C SER A 103 -12.95 9.13 7.57
N ASN A 104 -12.12 8.18 7.15
CA ASN A 104 -12.51 7.16 6.16
C ASN A 104 -13.63 6.27 6.70
N SER A 105 -13.59 5.90 8.00
CA SER A 105 -14.65 5.13 8.65
C SER A 105 -15.97 5.86 8.63
N ILE A 106 -15.98 7.16 8.94
CA ILE A 106 -17.18 8.00 8.91
C ILE A 106 -17.77 8.05 7.50
N ILE A 107 -16.94 8.32 6.48
CA ILE A 107 -17.39 8.35 5.08
C ILE A 107 -18.00 6.99 4.68
N ALA A 108 -17.33 5.89 5.02
CA ALA A 108 -17.80 4.55 4.73
C ALA A 108 -19.16 4.23 5.40
N LEU A 109 -19.36 4.69 6.64
CA LEU A 109 -20.64 4.52 7.35
C LEU A 109 -21.77 5.32 6.69
N PHE A 110 -21.52 6.55 6.23
CA PHE A 110 -22.50 7.32 5.46
C PHE A 110 -22.90 6.59 4.17
N LEU A 111 -21.92 6.06 3.45
CA LEU A 111 -22.18 5.27 2.24
C LEU A 111 -22.95 3.98 2.56
N LYS A 112 -22.60 3.28 3.65
CA LYS A 112 -23.33 2.09 4.13
C LYS A 112 -24.79 2.43 4.41
N LYS A 113 -25.04 3.52 5.14
CA LYS A 113 -26.41 3.96 5.47
C LYS A 113 -27.22 4.31 4.21
N LYS A 114 -26.57 5.00 3.26
CA LYS A 114 -27.23 5.45 2.01
C LYS A 114 -27.51 4.32 1.04
N PHE A 115 -26.62 3.34 0.92
CA PHE A 115 -26.66 2.33 -0.14
C PHE A 115 -26.91 0.90 0.36
N HIS A 116 -27.03 0.70 1.68
CA HIS A 116 -27.25 -0.60 2.34
C HIS A 116 -26.20 -1.65 1.95
N LEU A 117 -24.94 -1.26 1.84
CA LEU A 117 -23.80 -2.11 1.47
C LEU A 117 -22.99 -2.51 2.70
N GLU A 118 -22.28 -3.63 2.60
CA GLU A 118 -21.30 -4.05 3.59
C GLU A 118 -20.01 -3.25 3.44
N ILE A 119 -19.31 -3.05 4.57
CA ILE A 119 -17.98 -2.40 4.57
C ILE A 119 -16.90 -3.45 4.74
N LEU A 120 -15.87 -3.36 3.91
CA LEU A 120 -14.66 -4.17 3.96
C LEU A 120 -13.48 -3.25 4.23
N GLY A 121 -12.88 -3.36 5.42
CA GLY A 121 -11.67 -2.63 5.79
C GLY A 121 -10.43 -3.23 5.14
N ILE A 122 -9.43 -2.40 4.87
CA ILE A 122 -8.09 -2.86 4.51
C ILE A 122 -7.05 -2.07 5.30
N VAL A 123 -6.17 -2.77 5.99
CA VAL A 123 -5.11 -2.22 6.85
C VAL A 123 -3.76 -2.82 6.51
N LYS A 124 -2.68 -2.11 6.78
CA LYS A 124 -1.33 -2.67 6.70
C LYS A 124 -1.12 -3.76 7.73
N LYS A 125 -0.26 -4.71 7.42
CA LYS A 125 0.19 -5.72 8.38
C LYS A 125 0.81 -5.02 9.61
N GLY A 126 0.36 -5.41 10.80
CA GLY A 126 0.84 -4.86 12.07
C GLY A 126 0.17 -3.53 12.51
N ASP A 127 -0.71 -2.94 11.70
CA ASP A 127 -1.46 -1.75 12.12
C ASP A 127 -2.69 -2.15 12.96
N HIS A 128 -2.43 -2.44 14.25
CA HIS A 128 -3.46 -2.82 15.21
C HIS A 128 -4.38 -1.63 15.54
N VAL A 129 -3.84 -0.41 15.55
CA VAL A 129 -4.61 0.81 15.89
C VAL A 129 -5.69 1.05 14.85
N ALA A 130 -5.35 1.01 13.56
CA ALA A 130 -6.33 1.16 12.49
C ALA A 130 -7.43 0.08 12.56
N LYS A 131 -7.05 -1.16 12.86
CA LYS A 131 -7.98 -2.27 13.00
C LYS A 131 -8.96 -2.05 14.16
N GLU A 132 -8.48 -1.60 15.31
CA GLU A 132 -9.34 -1.31 16.47
C GLU A 132 -10.24 -0.07 16.23
N ILE A 133 -9.73 0.94 15.52
CA ILE A 133 -10.58 2.07 15.06
C ILE A 133 -11.69 1.55 14.16
N PHE A 134 -11.39 0.73 13.15
CA PHE A 134 -12.41 0.15 12.27
C PHE A 134 -13.46 -0.63 13.06
N LYS A 135 -13.05 -1.50 13.98
CA LYS A 135 -13.96 -2.25 14.85
C LYS A 135 -14.87 -1.34 15.68
N SER A 136 -14.33 -0.22 16.17
CA SER A 136 -15.11 0.74 16.98
C SER A 136 -16.25 1.38 16.19
N TYR A 137 -16.15 1.40 14.86
CA TYR A 137 -17.20 1.82 13.94
C TYR A 137 -18.06 0.65 13.42
N GLY A 138 -17.88 -0.58 13.92
CA GLY A 138 -18.59 -1.77 13.46
C GLY A 138 -18.13 -2.24 12.08
N ILE A 139 -16.88 -1.96 11.70
CA ILE A 139 -16.22 -2.48 10.50
C ILE A 139 -15.39 -3.70 10.93
N ASP A 140 -16.06 -4.85 11.06
CA ASP A 140 -15.44 -6.06 11.61
C ASP A 140 -14.66 -6.85 10.56
N LYS A 141 -15.06 -6.78 9.29
CA LYS A 141 -14.38 -7.46 8.18
C LYS A 141 -13.19 -6.62 7.71
N CYS A 142 -11.98 -7.09 8.02
CA CYS A 142 -10.74 -6.43 7.62
C CYS A 142 -9.82 -7.39 6.86
N ILE A 143 -9.31 -6.94 5.73
CA ILE A 143 -8.24 -7.59 4.98
C ILE A 143 -6.92 -6.94 5.39
N ILE A 144 -5.90 -7.78 5.57
CA ILE A 144 -4.54 -7.32 5.85
C ILE A 144 -3.80 -7.18 4.52
N TYR A 145 -3.31 -5.99 4.22
CA TYR A 145 -2.36 -5.77 3.13
C TYR A 145 -1.01 -6.37 3.57
N PRO A 146 -0.55 -7.46 2.92
CA PRO A 146 0.62 -8.17 3.37
C PRO A 146 1.90 -7.47 2.97
N GLU A 147 2.97 -7.69 3.73
CA GLU A 147 4.32 -7.47 3.23
C GLU A 147 4.68 -8.57 2.23
N ALA A 148 5.37 -8.22 1.16
CA ALA A 148 5.86 -9.22 0.22
C ALA A 148 6.93 -10.11 0.92
N ASN A 149 6.74 -11.43 0.85
CA ASN A 149 7.76 -12.38 1.31
C ASN A 149 8.96 -12.42 0.34
N ILE A 150 10.04 -13.11 0.71
CA ILE A 150 11.28 -13.12 -0.06
C ILE A 150 11.08 -13.62 -1.51
N PHE A 151 10.28 -14.68 -1.72
CA PHE A 151 10.01 -15.22 -3.05
C PHE A 151 9.20 -14.24 -3.90
N GLN A 152 8.23 -13.57 -3.29
CA GLN A 152 7.47 -12.51 -3.93
C GLN A 152 8.36 -11.32 -4.29
N ARG A 153 9.26 -10.91 -3.39
CA ARG A 153 10.25 -9.84 -3.67
C ARG A 153 11.13 -10.18 -4.86
N ILE A 154 11.66 -11.40 -4.94
CA ILE A 154 12.43 -11.87 -6.09
C ILE A 154 11.59 -11.81 -7.36
N LYS A 155 10.36 -12.32 -7.33
CA LYS A 155 9.44 -12.27 -8.47
C LYS A 155 9.18 -10.84 -8.94
N TYR A 156 8.89 -9.92 -8.02
CA TYR A 156 8.59 -8.52 -8.35
C TYR A 156 9.83 -7.79 -8.87
N THR A 157 11.01 -8.12 -8.36
CA THR A 157 12.29 -7.61 -8.87
C THR A 157 12.52 -8.06 -10.31
N ILE A 158 12.29 -9.34 -10.62
CA ILE A 158 12.40 -9.86 -12.01
C ILE A 158 11.42 -9.14 -12.95
N ILE A 159 10.17 -8.93 -12.51
CA ILE A 159 9.18 -8.18 -13.28
C ILE A 159 9.65 -6.74 -13.48
N GLY A 160 10.12 -6.08 -12.42
CA GLY A 160 10.63 -4.71 -12.47
C GLY A 160 11.80 -4.55 -13.44
N LEU A 161 12.76 -5.48 -13.43
CA LEU A 161 13.90 -5.49 -14.35
C LEU A 161 13.49 -5.72 -15.82
N LYS A 162 12.44 -6.51 -16.07
CA LYS A 162 11.88 -6.70 -17.42
C LYS A 162 11.21 -5.45 -17.95
N ILE A 163 10.56 -4.68 -17.09
CA ILE A 163 9.87 -3.44 -17.44
C ILE A 163 10.87 -2.30 -17.59
N LEU A 164 11.91 -2.28 -16.76
CA LEU A 164 12.96 -1.26 -16.77
C LEU A 164 13.96 -1.58 -17.90
N LYS A 165 13.91 -0.80 -18.97
CA LYS A 165 14.89 -0.90 -20.06
C LYS A 165 16.26 -0.39 -19.58
N LYS A 166 17.34 -0.92 -20.18
CA LYS A 166 18.70 -0.45 -19.94
C LYS A 166 18.78 1.07 -20.24
N ASN A 167 19.39 1.84 -19.32
CA ASN A 167 19.54 3.30 -19.39
C ASN A 167 18.21 4.10 -19.34
N THR A 168 17.23 3.62 -18.57
CA THR A 168 15.98 4.34 -18.37
C THR A 168 16.23 5.68 -17.66
N THR A 169 15.89 6.78 -18.31
CA THR A 169 15.88 8.11 -17.69
C THR A 169 14.71 8.24 -16.71
N ILE A 170 14.76 9.24 -15.80
CA ILE A 170 13.63 9.50 -14.91
C ILE A 170 12.35 9.85 -15.68
N LYS A 171 12.48 10.57 -16.80
CA LYS A 171 11.36 10.88 -17.69
C LYS A 171 10.72 9.62 -18.28
N ASP A 172 11.52 8.63 -18.66
CA ASP A 172 11.00 7.37 -19.19
C ASP A 172 10.47 6.47 -18.07
N PHE A 173 11.13 6.47 -16.90
CA PHE A 173 10.67 5.79 -15.71
C PHE A 173 9.26 6.23 -15.31
N SER A 174 8.98 7.54 -15.28
CA SER A 174 7.66 8.07 -14.91
C SER A 174 6.53 7.60 -15.85
N LYS A 175 6.85 7.20 -17.09
CA LYS A 175 5.89 6.67 -18.06
C LYS A 175 5.62 5.17 -17.92
N ILE A 176 6.32 4.48 -17.03
CA ILE A 176 6.14 3.03 -16.84
C ILE A 176 4.71 2.74 -16.38
N LYS A 177 4.06 1.83 -17.12
CA LYS A 177 2.72 1.33 -16.80
C LYS A 177 2.78 -0.16 -16.44
N TYR A 178 1.97 -0.55 -15.45
CA TYR A 178 1.77 -1.94 -15.08
C TYR A 178 0.30 -2.18 -14.71
N LEU A 179 -0.31 -3.23 -15.28
CA LEU A 179 -1.74 -3.55 -15.09
C LEU A 179 -2.67 -2.32 -15.26
N LYS A 180 -2.40 -1.50 -16.28
CA LYS A 180 -3.14 -0.26 -16.60
C LYS A 180 -3.02 0.85 -15.55
N THR A 181 -2.05 0.78 -14.65
CA THR A 181 -1.72 1.87 -13.73
C THR A 181 -0.46 2.60 -14.20
N ASP A 182 -0.36 3.91 -13.96
CA ASP A 182 0.83 4.72 -14.23
C ASP A 182 1.82 4.53 -13.06
N LEU A 183 2.39 3.33 -13.01
CA LEU A 183 3.15 2.85 -11.86
C LEU A 183 4.45 3.61 -11.64
N GLY A 184 5.16 3.96 -12.73
CA GLY A 184 6.43 4.68 -12.65
C GLY A 184 6.26 6.04 -11.99
N LEU A 185 5.18 6.76 -12.32
CA LEU A 185 4.86 8.04 -11.74
C LEU A 185 4.54 7.93 -10.24
N ALA A 186 3.70 6.95 -9.85
CA ALA A 186 3.36 6.69 -8.46
C ALA A 186 4.58 6.29 -7.61
N ALA A 187 5.48 5.48 -8.19
CA ALA A 187 6.73 5.08 -7.55
C ALA A 187 7.66 6.29 -7.36
N TYR A 188 7.78 7.16 -8.36
CA TYR A 188 8.60 8.37 -8.29
C TYR A 188 8.07 9.36 -7.26
N ASP A 189 6.77 9.63 -7.24
CA ASP A 189 6.14 10.50 -6.23
C ASP A 189 6.37 9.95 -4.81
N SER A 190 6.21 8.64 -4.64
CA SER A 190 6.47 7.98 -3.35
C SER A 190 7.94 8.07 -2.93
N TYR A 191 8.86 7.95 -3.90
CA TYR A 191 10.29 8.14 -3.66
C TYR A 191 10.58 9.55 -3.20
N ILE A 192 10.11 10.58 -3.92
CA ILE A 192 10.33 12.00 -3.56
C ILE A 192 9.79 12.29 -2.15
N ARG A 193 8.56 11.86 -1.87
CA ARG A 193 7.94 12.05 -0.55
C ARG A 193 8.77 11.42 0.56
N TYR A 194 9.33 10.24 0.29
CA TYR A 194 10.06 9.48 1.29
C TYR A 194 11.48 9.99 1.53
N THR A 195 12.19 10.35 0.46
CA THR A 195 13.61 10.75 0.52
C THR A 195 13.82 12.26 0.62
N GLY A 196 12.81 13.05 0.23
CA GLY A 196 12.94 14.50 0.07
C GLY A 196 13.83 14.92 -1.11
N ASN A 197 14.26 13.97 -1.96
CA ASN A 197 15.19 14.23 -3.07
C ASN A 197 14.51 14.18 -4.44
N PRO A 198 14.12 15.34 -5.02
CA PRO A 198 13.50 15.38 -6.34
C PRO A 198 14.51 15.29 -7.51
N SER A 199 15.81 15.44 -7.23
CA SER A 199 16.84 15.65 -8.26
C SER A 199 17.54 14.36 -8.67
N LEU A 200 16.79 13.36 -9.15
CA LEU A 200 17.39 12.17 -9.73
C LEU A 200 17.61 12.34 -11.23
N LYS A 201 18.81 12.05 -11.70
CA LYS A 201 19.12 11.95 -13.13
C LYS A 201 18.78 10.55 -13.68
N ASN A 202 19.10 9.53 -12.93
CA ASN A 202 18.93 8.12 -13.30
C ASN A 202 18.20 7.33 -12.21
N VAL A 203 17.64 6.18 -12.57
CA VAL A 203 17.01 5.26 -11.64
C VAL A 203 18.06 4.68 -10.71
N ASN A 204 17.89 4.91 -9.41
CA ASN A 204 18.70 4.30 -8.35
C ASN A 204 17.99 3.10 -7.70
N SER A 205 18.67 2.44 -6.75
CA SER A 205 18.14 1.28 -6.03
C SER A 205 16.88 1.58 -5.24
N GLU A 206 16.82 2.75 -4.61
CA GLU A 206 15.67 3.15 -3.79
C GLU A 206 14.43 3.39 -4.67
N LEU A 207 14.57 4.11 -5.80
CA LEU A 207 13.48 4.32 -6.72
C LEU A 207 13.00 2.98 -7.32
N PHE A 208 13.93 2.07 -7.64
CA PHE A 208 13.59 0.73 -8.10
C PHE A 208 12.85 -0.08 -7.02
N TYR A 209 13.19 0.11 -5.73
CA TYR A 209 12.43 -0.48 -4.64
C TYR A 209 10.96 -0.04 -4.66
N PHE A 210 10.69 1.26 -4.83
CA PHE A 210 9.31 1.76 -4.94
C PHE A 210 8.58 1.19 -6.16
N LEU A 211 9.28 0.98 -7.29
CA LEU A 211 8.70 0.30 -8.45
C LEU A 211 8.26 -1.14 -8.11
N THR A 212 9.12 -1.90 -7.44
CA THR A 212 8.81 -3.30 -7.06
C THR A 212 7.71 -3.39 -6.01
N ASP A 213 7.65 -2.43 -5.08
CA ASP A 213 6.58 -2.32 -4.09
C ASP A 213 5.25 -1.97 -4.76
N GLY A 214 5.29 -1.10 -5.75
CA GLY A 214 4.13 -0.79 -6.57
C GLY A 214 3.66 -1.97 -7.43
N ILE A 215 4.55 -2.81 -7.96
CA ILE A 215 4.18 -4.07 -8.64
C ILE A 215 3.45 -5.01 -7.66
N HIS A 216 3.94 -5.13 -6.43
CA HIS A 216 3.25 -5.87 -5.37
C HIS A 216 1.84 -5.34 -5.15
N ALA A 217 1.69 -4.02 -4.97
CA ALA A 217 0.40 -3.37 -4.78
C ALA A 217 -0.55 -3.63 -5.95
N CYS A 218 -0.06 -3.51 -7.20
CA CYS A 218 -0.85 -3.80 -8.39
C CYS A 218 -1.39 -5.23 -8.41
N ILE A 219 -0.55 -6.22 -8.12
CA ILE A 219 -0.95 -7.63 -8.11
C ILE A 219 -1.97 -7.88 -7.00
N PHE A 220 -1.71 -7.37 -5.80
CA PHE A 220 -2.60 -7.53 -4.66
C PHE A 220 -3.98 -6.91 -4.92
N PHE A 221 -4.04 -5.65 -5.33
CA PHE A 221 -5.33 -4.97 -5.57
C PHE A 221 -6.08 -5.52 -6.77
N ASN A 222 -5.39 -5.94 -7.83
CA ASN A 222 -6.05 -6.61 -8.95
C ASN A 222 -6.78 -7.89 -8.50
N ASN A 223 -6.15 -8.69 -7.63
CA ASN A 223 -6.76 -9.89 -7.07
C ASN A 223 -7.89 -9.56 -6.09
N LEU A 224 -7.70 -8.54 -5.24
CA LEU A 224 -8.71 -8.07 -4.29
C LEU A 224 -9.99 -7.62 -5.02
N ILE A 225 -9.85 -6.79 -6.06
CA ILE A 225 -10.97 -6.26 -6.84
C ILE A 225 -11.68 -7.38 -7.62
N LYS A 226 -10.93 -8.35 -8.15
CA LYS A 226 -11.53 -9.51 -8.83
C LYS A 226 -12.33 -10.41 -7.88
N LYS A 227 -11.84 -10.60 -6.66
CA LYS A 227 -12.45 -11.47 -5.66
C LYS A 227 -13.70 -10.86 -5.02
N ASN A 228 -13.73 -9.54 -4.88
CA ASN A 228 -14.78 -8.83 -4.16
C ASN A 228 -15.56 -7.92 -5.12
N LYS A 229 -16.89 -7.87 -4.97
CA LYS A 229 -17.76 -7.00 -5.76
C LYS A 229 -17.75 -5.57 -5.20
N ILE A 230 -16.62 -4.88 -5.32
CA ILE A 230 -16.44 -3.53 -4.79
C ILE A 230 -17.26 -2.54 -5.61
N ARG A 231 -18.14 -1.78 -4.96
CA ARG A 231 -18.92 -0.71 -5.59
C ARG A 231 -18.33 0.66 -5.33
N TYR A 232 -17.86 0.89 -4.12
CA TYR A 232 -17.25 2.14 -3.67
C TYR A 232 -15.93 1.87 -2.99
N SER A 233 -14.99 2.81 -3.12
CA SER A 233 -13.72 2.82 -2.39
C SER A 233 -13.59 4.12 -1.62
N VAL A 234 -13.22 4.04 -0.34
CA VAL A 234 -12.93 5.20 0.51
C VAL A 234 -11.45 5.22 0.80
N GLN A 235 -10.78 6.31 0.43
CA GLN A 235 -9.32 6.42 0.49
C GLN A 235 -8.90 7.75 1.08
N ALA A 236 -7.86 7.73 1.91
CA ALA A 236 -7.28 8.95 2.49
C ALA A 236 -6.23 9.57 1.58
N GLU A 237 -5.59 8.75 0.75
CA GLU A 237 -4.47 9.14 -0.08
C GLU A 237 -4.66 8.63 -1.50
N THR A 238 -4.33 9.48 -2.48
CA THR A 238 -4.49 9.16 -3.90
C THR A 238 -3.20 9.30 -4.70
N ALA A 239 -2.14 9.88 -4.11
CA ALA A 239 -0.91 10.21 -4.80
C ALA A 239 0.20 9.16 -4.62
N PHE A 240 0.32 8.55 -3.42
CA PHE A 240 1.46 7.72 -3.06
C PHE A 240 1.10 6.24 -2.94
N LEU A 241 2.12 5.38 -3.12
CA LEU A 241 1.98 3.93 -2.94
C LEU A 241 1.69 3.57 -1.47
N PRO A 242 0.89 2.54 -1.21
CA PRO A 242 0.15 1.71 -2.16
C PRO A 242 -1.22 2.30 -2.57
N SER A 243 -1.68 3.39 -1.93
CA SER A 243 -3.02 3.97 -2.12
C SER A 243 -3.26 4.44 -3.56
N ASN A 244 -2.24 5.05 -4.20
CA ASN A 244 -2.35 5.47 -5.62
C ASN A 244 -2.66 4.29 -6.54
N THR A 245 -2.05 3.13 -6.30
CA THR A 245 -2.32 1.93 -7.09
C THR A 245 -3.78 1.48 -6.94
N LEU A 246 -4.30 1.46 -5.70
CA LEU A 246 -5.71 1.16 -5.45
C LEU A 246 -6.62 2.19 -6.12
N PHE A 247 -6.27 3.48 -6.04
CA PHE A 247 -7.00 4.57 -6.67
C PHE A 247 -7.13 4.39 -8.18
N GLN A 248 -6.01 4.23 -8.89
CA GLN A 248 -6.03 4.07 -10.34
C GLN A 248 -6.75 2.79 -10.77
N MET A 249 -6.52 1.68 -10.08
CA MET A 249 -7.19 0.42 -10.40
C MET A 249 -8.69 0.48 -10.17
N SER A 250 -9.13 1.16 -9.13
CA SER A 250 -10.55 1.38 -8.85
C SER A 250 -11.21 2.18 -9.98
N LEU A 251 -10.60 3.30 -10.41
CA LEU A 251 -11.11 4.09 -11.53
C LEU A 251 -11.15 3.28 -12.84
N ASN A 252 -10.09 2.52 -13.14
CA ASN A 252 -10.03 1.66 -14.33
C ASN A 252 -11.13 0.57 -14.34
N LYS A 253 -11.66 0.21 -13.17
CA LYS A 253 -12.75 -0.75 -12.98
C LYS A 253 -14.11 -0.09 -12.76
N LYS A 254 -14.21 1.24 -12.97
CA LYS A 254 -15.44 2.02 -12.75
C LYS A 254 -15.98 1.92 -11.32
N ILE A 255 -15.08 1.73 -10.35
CA ILE A 255 -15.37 1.80 -8.91
C ILE A 255 -15.28 3.27 -8.53
N GLU A 256 -16.35 3.81 -7.97
CA GLU A 256 -16.39 5.19 -7.52
C GLU A 256 -15.56 5.35 -6.23
N ILE A 257 -14.78 6.42 -6.16
CA ILE A 257 -13.89 6.68 -5.05
C ILE A 257 -14.33 7.93 -4.30
N PHE A 258 -14.32 7.84 -2.99
CA PHE A 258 -14.50 8.97 -2.09
C PHE A 258 -13.20 9.19 -1.34
N SER A 259 -12.65 10.39 -1.46
CA SER A 259 -11.41 10.76 -0.78
C SER A 259 -11.62 12.03 0.03
N ARG A 260 -11.06 12.02 1.23
CA ARG A 260 -10.99 13.22 2.06
C ARG A 260 -10.03 14.23 1.43
N LEU A 261 -10.46 15.49 1.37
CA LEU A 261 -9.65 16.63 0.97
C LEU A 261 -9.46 17.59 2.14
N GLY A 262 -8.34 18.31 2.10
CA GLY A 262 -8.06 19.41 3.00
C GLY A 262 -7.50 18.97 4.36
N VAL A 263 -6.79 19.89 5.01
CA VAL A 263 -6.19 19.69 6.32
C VAL A 263 -7.13 20.26 7.40
N ASN A 264 -7.70 21.43 7.17
CA ASN A 264 -8.48 22.17 8.15
C ASN A 264 -9.99 22.01 7.98
N ASN A 265 -10.47 21.72 6.78
CA ASN A 265 -11.89 21.53 6.48
C ASN A 265 -12.15 20.09 6.06
N PHE A 266 -13.22 19.48 6.60
CA PHE A 266 -13.64 18.14 6.20
C PHE A 266 -14.41 18.24 4.88
N ALA A 267 -13.69 18.12 3.77
CA ALA A 267 -14.28 18.00 2.44
C ALA A 267 -14.09 16.59 1.90
N VAL A 268 -15.05 16.12 1.12
CA VAL A 268 -15.00 14.82 0.46
C VAL A 268 -15.13 15.02 -1.05
N ARG A 269 -14.14 14.52 -1.77
CA ARG A 269 -14.15 14.49 -3.23
C ARG A 269 -14.58 13.12 -3.72
N ARG A 270 -15.44 13.12 -4.73
CA ARG A 270 -15.88 11.92 -5.44
C ARG A 270 -15.19 11.85 -6.79
N TYR A 271 -14.64 10.68 -7.12
CA TYR A 271 -14.02 10.38 -8.40
C TYR A 271 -14.82 9.26 -9.06
N THR A 272 -15.20 9.45 -10.31
CA THR A 272 -16.07 8.53 -11.06
C THR A 272 -15.46 8.07 -12.39
N ASP A 273 -14.50 8.82 -12.92
CA ASP A 273 -13.92 8.61 -14.24
C ASP A 273 -12.40 8.44 -14.17
N SER A 274 -11.86 7.56 -15.00
CA SER A 274 -10.41 7.35 -15.14
C SER A 274 -9.66 8.59 -15.64
N LYS A 275 -10.34 9.55 -16.28
CA LYS A 275 -9.75 10.85 -16.66
C LYS A 275 -9.37 11.67 -15.44
N GLN A 276 -10.04 11.46 -14.31
CA GLN A 276 -9.79 12.17 -13.05
C GLN A 276 -8.58 11.63 -12.28
N LYS A 277 -7.85 10.65 -12.81
CA LYS A 277 -6.73 10.01 -12.08
C LYS A 277 -5.59 10.94 -11.71
N TYR A 278 -5.51 12.11 -12.34
CA TYR A 278 -4.50 13.14 -12.04
C TYR A 278 -5.07 14.36 -11.32
N ASP A 279 -6.36 14.39 -11.00
CA ASP A 279 -7.01 15.53 -10.34
C ASP A 279 -6.52 15.77 -8.90
N TYR A 280 -5.67 14.91 -8.37
CA TYR A 280 -5.06 15.05 -7.06
C TYR A 280 -3.73 15.84 -7.08
N ARG A 281 -3.24 16.23 -8.25
CA ARG A 281 -1.98 16.95 -8.46
C ARG A 281 -2.16 18.44 -8.55
#